data_d2e25177eebee45266ef156da8208749
#
_entry.id   d2e25177eebee45266ef156da8208749
#
_cell.length_a   1.000
_cell.length_b   1.000
_cell.length_c   1.000
_cell.angle_alpha   90.00
_cell.angle_beta   90.00
_cell.angle_gamma   90.00
#
_symmetry.space_group_name_H-M   'P 1'
#
loop_
_entity.id
_entity.type
_entity.pdbx_description
1 polymer ?
#
loop_
_entity_poly.entity_id
_entity_poly.type
_entity_poly.pdbx_seq_one_letter_code
_entity_poly.pdbx_strand_id
1 'polypeptide(L)'
;AGTRLYPLTMVTSKQLLPVYDKPMIYYPLSTLMLAGIQDILIISTPTDTPRFEALLGDGSQYGIHLQYKVQPSPDGLAQAFILGEEFIGDDCCAMILGDNIFYGNGFSKILKTAVSNAENKGRCTVFGYYVPDPERFGIVEFDGNGKVLSVEEKPQHPKSNYAITGLYFYN
;
A
#
# COMPACT_ATOMS: atom_id res chain seq x y z
N ALA A 1 -8.15 7.90 11.91
CA ALA A 1 -8.71 7.26 10.73
C ALA A 1 -9.41 5.96 11.12
N GLY A 2 -10.30 5.42 10.27
CA GLY A 2 -11.04 4.19 10.63
C GLY A 2 -12.44 4.43 11.21
N THR A 3 -12.99 5.63 11.09
CA THR A 3 -14.30 6.02 11.61
C THR A 3 -15.47 5.16 11.12
N ARG A 4 -15.33 4.54 9.93
CA ARG A 4 -16.33 3.62 9.37
C ARG A 4 -16.45 2.30 10.15
N LEU A 5 -15.43 1.94 10.95
CA LEU A 5 -15.39 0.74 11.79
C LEU A 5 -15.58 1.08 13.28
N TYR A 6 -16.02 2.30 13.59
CA TYR A 6 -16.35 2.71 14.94
C TYR A 6 -17.49 1.82 15.53
N PRO A 7 -17.43 1.36 16.80
CA PRO A 7 -16.44 1.72 17.85
C PRO A 7 -15.16 0.85 17.89
N LEU A 8 -14.99 -0.15 17.02
CA LEU A 8 -13.86 -1.07 17.07
C LEU A 8 -12.50 -0.36 16.99
N THR A 9 -12.45 0.74 16.23
CA THR A 9 -11.23 1.54 16.00
C THR A 9 -11.00 2.65 17.02
N MET A 10 -11.74 2.66 18.14
CA MET A 10 -11.51 3.62 19.24
C MET A 10 -10.17 3.42 19.94
N VAL A 11 -9.77 2.16 20.09
CA VAL A 11 -8.64 1.76 20.93
C VAL A 11 -7.54 1.03 20.17
N THR A 12 -7.71 0.83 18.87
CA THR A 12 -6.74 0.14 18.04
C THR A 12 -6.79 0.60 16.58
N SER A 13 -5.67 0.44 15.88
CA SER A 13 -5.60 0.65 14.44
C SER A 13 -6.47 -0.39 13.71
N LYS A 14 -7.14 0.02 12.66
CA LYS A 14 -7.96 -0.86 11.83
C LYS A 14 -7.17 -2.04 11.25
N GLN A 15 -5.87 -1.85 10.97
CA GLN A 15 -4.98 -2.87 10.43
C GLN A 15 -4.67 -4.00 11.44
N LEU A 16 -4.93 -3.76 12.73
CA LEU A 16 -4.81 -4.78 13.79
C LEU A 16 -6.10 -5.56 14.02
N LEU A 17 -7.22 -5.11 13.44
CA LEU A 17 -8.48 -5.83 13.52
C LEU A 17 -8.43 -7.11 12.66
N PRO A 18 -9.08 -8.19 13.10
CA PRO A 18 -9.11 -9.44 12.37
C PRO A 18 -9.92 -9.31 11.08
N VAL A 19 -9.40 -9.87 10.01
CA VAL A 19 -10.13 -10.16 8.78
C VAL A 19 -10.06 -11.67 8.59
N TYR A 20 -11.17 -12.34 8.80
CA TYR A 20 -11.29 -13.78 8.86
C TYR A 20 -10.44 -14.37 10.02
N ASP A 21 -9.28 -14.95 9.76
CA ASP A 21 -8.46 -15.70 10.72
C ASP A 21 -7.19 -14.96 11.21
N LYS A 22 -6.93 -13.75 10.69
CA LYS A 22 -5.70 -13.01 11.00
C LYS A 22 -5.91 -11.50 10.97
N PRO A 23 -5.07 -10.70 11.66
CA PRO A 23 -5.08 -9.25 11.55
C PRO A 23 -4.91 -8.77 10.11
N MET A 24 -5.59 -7.67 9.76
CA MET A 24 -5.62 -7.12 8.41
C MET A 24 -4.22 -6.86 7.84
N ILE A 25 -3.24 -6.48 8.66
CA ILE A 25 -1.87 -6.16 8.24
C ILE A 25 -1.16 -7.32 7.52
N TYR A 26 -1.54 -8.57 7.78
CA TYR A 26 -0.93 -9.72 7.13
C TYR A 26 -1.22 -9.79 5.62
N TYR A 27 -2.34 -9.23 5.17
CA TYR A 27 -2.70 -9.23 3.74
C TYR A 27 -1.78 -8.32 2.91
N PRO A 28 -1.56 -7.02 3.25
CA PRO A 28 -0.58 -6.21 2.54
C PRO A 28 0.86 -6.74 2.68
N LEU A 29 1.25 -7.30 3.84
CA LEU A 29 2.56 -7.94 3.99
C LEU A 29 2.70 -9.11 3.01
N SER A 30 1.72 -10.00 2.93
CA SER A 30 1.75 -11.12 1.99
C SER A 30 1.81 -10.66 0.54
N THR A 31 1.19 -9.52 0.20
CA THR A 31 1.26 -8.92 -1.13
C THR A 31 2.70 -8.50 -1.48
N LEU A 32 3.41 -7.83 -0.57
CA LEU A 32 4.81 -7.47 -0.77
C LEU A 32 5.71 -8.72 -0.88
N MET A 33 5.49 -9.73 -0.04
CA MET A 33 6.21 -11.00 -0.11
C MET A 33 5.99 -11.72 -1.45
N LEU A 34 4.77 -11.73 -1.98
CA LEU A 34 4.46 -12.28 -3.30
C LEU A 34 5.15 -11.51 -4.45
N ALA A 35 5.43 -10.23 -4.25
CA ALA A 35 6.24 -9.42 -5.17
C ALA A 35 7.73 -9.75 -5.08
N GLY A 36 8.18 -10.46 -4.03
CA GLY A 36 9.57 -10.78 -3.77
C GLY A 36 10.29 -9.77 -2.87
N ILE A 37 9.56 -8.84 -2.28
CA ILE A 37 10.11 -7.80 -1.40
C ILE A 37 10.33 -8.39 0.00
N GLN A 38 11.54 -8.25 0.53
CA GLN A 38 11.95 -8.79 1.83
C GLN A 38 12.20 -7.69 2.88
N ASP A 39 12.74 -6.55 2.48
CA ASP A 39 12.99 -5.42 3.37
C ASP A 39 11.74 -4.52 3.38
N ILE A 40 11.10 -4.39 4.55
CA ILE A 40 9.82 -3.69 4.67
C ILE A 40 9.86 -2.73 5.85
N LEU A 41 9.51 -1.47 5.58
CA LEU A 41 9.32 -0.44 6.60
C LEU A 41 7.84 -0.26 6.92
N ILE A 42 7.47 -0.48 8.17
CA ILE A 42 6.12 -0.21 8.68
C ILE A 42 6.09 1.19 9.29
N ILE A 43 5.28 2.06 8.70
CA ILE A 43 5.07 3.42 9.18
C ILE A 43 3.69 3.50 9.82
N SER A 44 3.64 3.88 11.10
CA SER A 44 2.40 3.93 11.86
C SER A 44 2.41 5.06 12.91
N THR A 45 1.29 5.21 13.61
CA THR A 45 1.15 6.20 14.68
C THR A 45 2.01 5.87 15.90
N PRO A 46 2.35 6.86 16.76
CA PRO A 46 3.06 6.59 18.01
C PRO A 46 2.39 5.53 18.90
N THR A 47 1.06 5.49 18.89
CA THR A 47 0.26 4.55 19.71
C THR A 47 0.26 3.13 19.14
N ASP A 48 0.25 2.99 17.81
CA ASP A 48 0.09 1.68 17.17
C ASP A 48 1.40 1.03 16.77
N THR A 49 2.49 1.79 16.58
CA THR A 49 3.80 1.24 16.23
C THR A 49 4.26 0.15 17.21
N PRO A 50 4.21 0.33 18.55
CA PRO A 50 4.60 -0.75 19.48
C PRO A 50 3.72 -2.00 19.38
N ARG A 51 2.46 -1.84 18.95
CA ARG A 51 1.54 -2.98 18.75
C ARG A 51 1.90 -3.78 17.51
N PHE A 52 2.31 -3.11 16.43
CA PHE A 52 2.83 -3.78 15.23
C PHE A 52 4.15 -4.49 15.52
N GLU A 53 5.06 -3.87 16.27
CA GLU A 53 6.31 -4.49 16.73
C GLU A 53 6.03 -5.74 17.57
N ALA A 54 5.11 -5.67 18.52
CA ALA A 54 4.73 -6.82 19.35
C ALA A 54 4.09 -7.95 18.54
N LEU A 55 3.32 -7.62 17.48
CA LEU A 55 2.63 -8.61 16.64
C LEU A 55 3.60 -9.29 15.64
N LEU A 56 4.48 -8.54 15.01
CA LEU A 56 5.21 -8.95 13.82
C LEU A 56 6.71 -9.18 14.08
N GLY A 57 7.24 -8.68 15.21
CA GLY A 57 8.65 -8.78 15.54
C GLY A 57 9.56 -8.14 14.49
N ASP A 58 10.68 -8.75 14.24
CA ASP A 58 11.65 -8.34 13.20
C ASP A 58 11.36 -8.93 11.82
N GLY A 59 10.31 -9.75 11.69
CA GLY A 59 9.91 -10.39 10.44
C GLY A 59 10.64 -11.70 10.11
N SER A 60 11.64 -12.09 10.87
CA SER A 60 12.47 -13.28 10.60
C SER A 60 11.67 -14.57 10.50
N GLN A 61 10.60 -14.70 11.30
CA GLN A 61 9.68 -15.86 11.26
C GLN A 61 8.92 -15.99 9.93
N TYR A 62 8.88 -14.92 9.12
CA TYR A 62 8.25 -14.89 7.78
C TYR A 62 9.28 -14.87 6.64
N GLY A 63 10.59 -14.86 6.96
CA GLY A 63 11.67 -14.73 5.98
C GLY A 63 11.78 -13.32 5.38
N ILE A 64 11.39 -12.30 6.12
CA ILE A 64 11.49 -10.88 5.77
C ILE A 64 12.21 -10.11 6.88
N HIS A 65 12.58 -8.85 6.60
CA HIS A 65 13.17 -7.94 7.57
C HIS A 65 12.23 -6.76 7.76
N LEU A 66 11.71 -6.59 8.98
CA LEU A 66 10.82 -5.51 9.33
C LEU A 66 11.55 -4.41 10.10
N GLN A 67 11.36 -3.19 9.65
CA GLN A 67 11.71 -1.98 10.39
C GLN A 67 10.44 -1.17 10.67
N TYR A 68 10.51 -0.30 11.67
CA TYR A 68 9.37 0.47 12.14
C TYR A 68 9.74 1.95 12.22
N LYS A 69 8.83 2.82 11.77
CA LYS A 69 8.98 4.27 11.87
C LYS A 69 7.67 4.89 12.35
N VAL A 70 7.80 5.83 13.28
CA VAL A 70 6.65 6.56 13.80
C VAL A 70 6.32 7.73 12.88
N GLN A 71 5.06 7.82 12.44
CA GLN A 71 4.48 9.00 11.81
C GLN A 71 3.79 9.83 12.90
N PRO A 72 4.34 10.99 13.29
CA PRO A 72 3.82 11.75 14.44
C PRO A 72 2.46 12.41 14.17
N SER A 73 2.18 12.74 12.90
CA SER A 73 0.94 13.37 12.45
C SER A 73 0.50 12.82 11.10
N PRO A 74 -0.82 12.76 10.79
CA PRO A 74 -1.35 12.20 9.55
C PRO A 74 -1.28 13.21 8.39
N ASP A 75 -0.08 13.60 7.96
CA ASP A 75 0.18 14.65 6.97
C ASP A 75 0.12 14.15 5.52
N GLY A 76 -0.51 13.00 5.32
CA GLY A 76 -0.73 12.41 4.00
C GLY A 76 0.27 11.30 3.63
N LEU A 77 0.02 10.65 2.49
CA LEU A 77 0.82 9.49 2.03
C LEU A 77 2.24 9.88 1.62
N ALA A 78 2.42 11.09 1.06
CA ALA A 78 3.74 11.57 0.62
C ALA A 78 4.75 11.68 1.77
N GLN A 79 4.28 11.90 3.02
CA GLN A 79 5.14 11.92 4.20
C GLN A 79 5.87 10.58 4.43
N ALA A 80 5.30 9.47 3.95
CA ALA A 80 5.94 8.16 4.06
C ALA A 80 7.30 8.11 3.36
N PHE A 81 7.46 8.81 2.24
CA PHE A 81 8.74 8.90 1.53
C PHE A 81 9.77 9.72 2.30
N ILE A 82 9.35 10.82 2.94
CA ILE A 82 10.22 11.64 3.79
C ILE A 82 10.68 10.82 5.00
N LEU A 83 9.76 10.11 5.66
CA LEU A 83 10.08 9.25 6.80
C LEU A 83 10.93 8.04 6.41
N GLY A 84 10.73 7.51 5.20
CA GLY A 84 11.42 6.34 4.66
C GLY A 84 12.68 6.66 3.86
N GLU A 85 13.09 7.92 3.71
CA GLU A 85 14.18 8.35 2.83
C GLU A 85 15.47 7.54 3.07
N GLU A 86 15.89 7.43 4.32
CA GLU A 86 17.10 6.67 4.70
C GLU A 86 16.94 5.15 4.44
N PHE A 87 15.73 4.62 4.61
CA PHE A 87 15.42 3.20 4.33
C PHE A 87 15.39 2.90 2.84
N ILE A 88 14.86 3.80 2.03
CA ILE A 88 14.74 3.64 0.58
C ILE A 88 16.10 3.85 -0.09
N GLY A 89 16.86 4.88 0.33
CA GLY A 89 18.11 5.24 -0.33
C GLY A 89 17.90 5.55 -1.81
N ASP A 90 18.76 4.98 -2.66
CA ASP A 90 18.71 5.12 -4.12
C ASP A 90 18.00 3.94 -4.82
N ASP A 91 17.31 3.07 -4.06
CA ASP A 91 16.66 1.89 -4.59
C ASP A 91 15.23 2.16 -5.08
N CYS A 92 14.75 1.29 -5.98
CA CYS A 92 13.34 1.21 -6.30
C CYS A 92 12.53 0.79 -5.07
N CYS A 93 11.34 1.34 -4.90
CA CYS A 93 10.50 0.99 -3.75
C CYS A 93 9.05 0.68 -4.13
N ALA A 94 8.37 -0.06 -3.26
CA ALA A 94 6.93 -0.24 -3.31
C ALA A 94 6.29 0.36 -2.07
N MET A 95 5.12 0.97 -2.23
CA MET A 95 4.28 1.42 -1.13
C MET A 95 2.94 0.72 -1.18
N ILE A 96 2.51 0.15 -0.06
CA ILE A 96 1.19 -0.45 0.10
C ILE A 96 0.47 0.15 1.31
N LEU A 97 -0.81 0.44 1.15
CA LEU A 97 -1.64 0.88 2.26
C LEU A 97 -2.06 -0.33 3.09
N GLY A 98 -1.83 -0.27 4.40
CA GLY A 98 -2.04 -1.37 5.36
C GLY A 98 -3.50 -1.84 5.50
N ASP A 99 -4.44 -1.16 4.86
CA ASP A 99 -5.87 -1.49 4.84
C ASP A 99 -6.38 -1.95 3.48
N ASN A 100 -5.48 -2.18 2.53
CA ASN A 100 -5.82 -2.72 1.21
C ASN A 100 -5.54 -4.22 1.16
N ILE A 101 -6.56 -4.97 0.72
CA ILE A 101 -6.49 -6.42 0.53
C ILE A 101 -6.57 -6.70 -0.96
N PHE A 102 -5.55 -7.35 -1.50
CA PHE A 102 -5.47 -7.70 -2.91
C PHE A 102 -5.68 -9.20 -3.09
N TYR A 103 -6.53 -9.55 -4.03
CA TYR A 103 -6.79 -10.93 -4.42
C TYR A 103 -7.10 -11.02 -5.91
N GLY A 104 -6.60 -12.05 -6.58
CA GLY A 104 -6.89 -12.28 -7.98
C GLY A 104 -6.09 -13.43 -8.59
N ASN A 105 -6.63 -14.04 -9.64
CA ASN A 105 -5.91 -15.05 -10.39
C ASN A 105 -4.71 -14.42 -11.12
N GLY A 106 -3.54 -15.06 -11.03
CA GLY A 106 -2.33 -14.56 -11.68
C GLY A 106 -1.72 -13.31 -11.05
N PHE A 107 -2.19 -12.87 -9.88
CA PHE A 107 -1.76 -11.63 -9.23
C PHE A 107 -0.24 -11.58 -8.97
N SER A 108 0.37 -12.70 -8.58
CA SER A 108 1.83 -12.80 -8.42
C SER A 108 2.60 -12.44 -9.71
N LYS A 109 2.09 -12.81 -10.89
CA LYS A 109 2.69 -12.43 -12.17
C LYS A 109 2.60 -10.93 -12.43
N ILE A 110 1.46 -10.32 -12.05
CA ILE A 110 1.24 -8.88 -12.18
C ILE A 110 2.22 -8.13 -11.28
N LEU A 111 2.39 -8.56 -10.02
CA LEU A 111 3.35 -7.98 -9.08
C LEU A 111 4.79 -8.06 -9.59
N LYS A 112 5.23 -9.22 -10.09
CA LYS A 112 6.57 -9.39 -10.68
C LYS A 112 6.78 -8.48 -11.90
N THR A 113 5.74 -8.23 -12.69
CA THR A 113 5.80 -7.28 -13.80
C THR A 113 5.99 -5.86 -13.29
N ALA A 114 5.31 -5.45 -12.21
CA ALA A 114 5.47 -4.13 -11.60
C ALA A 114 6.88 -3.92 -11.04
N VAL A 115 7.44 -4.92 -10.35
CA VAL A 115 8.85 -4.92 -9.89
C VAL A 115 9.79 -4.74 -11.09
N SER A 116 9.64 -5.57 -12.14
CA SER A 116 10.49 -5.47 -13.33
C SER A 116 10.34 -4.12 -14.07
N ASN A 117 9.17 -3.49 -14.02
CA ASN A 117 8.99 -2.15 -14.58
C ASN A 117 9.81 -1.10 -13.82
N ALA A 118 9.83 -1.17 -12.48
CA ALA A 118 10.62 -0.26 -11.66
C ALA A 118 12.12 -0.49 -11.86
N GLU A 119 12.59 -1.71 -11.60
CA GLU A 119 14.01 -2.05 -11.57
C GLU A 119 14.70 -2.01 -12.95
N ASN A 120 14.01 -2.51 -14.00
CA ASN A 120 14.65 -2.72 -15.30
C ASN A 120 14.24 -1.72 -16.37
N LYS A 121 13.18 -0.94 -16.16
CA LYS A 121 12.63 -0.03 -17.18
C LYS A 121 12.49 1.41 -16.69
N GLY A 122 12.82 1.69 -15.43
CA GLY A 122 12.64 3.03 -14.83
C GLY A 122 11.21 3.54 -14.92
N ARG A 123 10.21 2.68 -14.65
CA ARG A 123 8.79 3.01 -14.78
C ARG A 123 8.04 2.75 -13.48
N CYS A 124 7.34 3.75 -13.00
CA CYS A 124 6.37 3.56 -11.93
C CYS A 124 5.16 2.73 -12.39
N THR A 125 4.56 1.99 -11.46
CA THR A 125 3.33 1.22 -11.72
C THR A 125 2.29 1.54 -10.65
N VAL A 126 1.07 1.82 -11.09
CA VAL A 126 -0.13 1.95 -10.26
C VAL A 126 -1.17 0.92 -10.69
N PHE A 127 -2.11 0.58 -9.80
CA PHE A 127 -3.15 -0.40 -10.08
C PHE A 127 -4.50 0.27 -10.07
N GLY A 128 -5.22 0.18 -11.18
CA GLY A 128 -6.59 0.65 -11.31
C GLY A 128 -7.59 -0.48 -11.08
N TYR A 129 -8.61 -0.21 -10.27
CA TYR A 129 -9.74 -1.12 -10.04
C TYR A 129 -11.03 -0.46 -10.49
N TYR A 130 -11.84 -1.19 -11.29
CA TYR A 130 -13.10 -0.66 -11.79
C TYR A 130 -14.11 -0.46 -10.65
N VAL A 131 -14.70 0.74 -10.57
CA VAL A 131 -15.70 1.11 -9.56
C VAL A 131 -16.91 1.74 -10.23
N PRO A 132 -18.13 1.53 -9.68
CA PRO A 132 -19.35 2.14 -10.23
C PRO A 132 -19.52 3.61 -9.83
N ASP A 133 -18.85 4.07 -8.78
CA ASP A 133 -18.96 5.40 -8.17
C ASP A 133 -17.57 6.11 -8.11
N PRO A 134 -16.96 6.41 -9.28
CA PRO A 134 -15.58 6.89 -9.39
C PRO A 134 -15.34 8.24 -8.71
N GLU A 135 -16.32 9.10 -8.57
CA GLU A 135 -16.22 10.43 -7.95
C GLU A 135 -15.78 10.39 -6.46
N ARG A 136 -15.77 9.19 -5.86
CA ARG A 136 -15.36 8.99 -4.45
C ARG A 136 -13.89 8.66 -4.26
N PHE A 137 -13.16 8.45 -5.34
CA PHE A 137 -11.80 7.90 -5.33
C PHE A 137 -10.83 8.76 -6.13
N GLY A 138 -9.54 8.50 -5.95
CA GLY A 138 -8.54 8.92 -6.92
C GLY A 138 -8.71 8.11 -8.21
N ILE A 139 -8.87 8.77 -9.34
CA ILE A 139 -9.17 8.15 -10.63
C ILE A 139 -7.97 8.24 -11.55
N VAL A 140 -7.66 7.13 -12.21
CA VAL A 140 -6.62 7.05 -13.24
C VAL A 140 -7.25 6.96 -14.63
N GLU A 141 -6.78 7.81 -15.54
CA GLU A 141 -7.02 7.72 -16.98
C GLU A 141 -5.79 7.09 -17.64
N PHE A 142 -5.99 6.15 -18.56
CA PHE A 142 -4.91 5.47 -19.28
C PHE A 142 -5.31 5.19 -20.74
N ASP A 143 -4.31 5.07 -21.59
CA ASP A 143 -4.49 4.73 -23.01
C ASP A 143 -4.69 3.21 -23.23
N GLY A 144 -4.91 2.82 -24.49
CA GLY A 144 -5.08 1.41 -24.88
C GLY A 144 -3.86 0.52 -24.60
N ASN A 145 -2.71 1.08 -24.31
CA ASN A 145 -1.47 0.37 -23.95
C ASN A 145 -1.22 0.34 -22.43
N GLY A 146 -2.15 0.89 -21.64
CA GLY A 146 -2.04 0.98 -20.19
C GLY A 146 -1.09 2.09 -19.69
N LYS A 147 -0.71 3.05 -20.55
CA LYS A 147 0.05 4.22 -20.12
C LYS A 147 -0.88 5.23 -19.43
N VAL A 148 -0.53 5.64 -18.22
CA VAL A 148 -1.26 6.66 -17.47
C VAL A 148 -1.20 8.00 -18.20
N LEU A 149 -2.36 8.61 -18.43
CA LEU A 149 -2.54 9.91 -19.04
C LEU A 149 -2.81 11.00 -18.00
N SER A 150 -3.65 10.71 -17.02
CA SER A 150 -3.94 11.63 -15.92
C SER A 150 -4.35 10.88 -14.65
N VAL A 151 -4.19 11.56 -13.51
CA VAL A 151 -4.66 11.12 -12.20
C VAL A 151 -5.37 12.29 -11.54
N GLU A 152 -6.60 12.08 -11.05
CA GLU A 152 -7.41 13.12 -10.44
C GLU A 152 -8.02 12.60 -9.13
N GLU A 153 -7.85 13.34 -8.03
CA GLU A 153 -8.44 12.98 -6.73
C GLU A 153 -9.90 13.46 -6.67
N LYS A 154 -10.82 12.51 -6.48
CA LYS A 154 -12.26 12.74 -6.34
C LYS A 154 -12.85 13.74 -7.34
N PRO A 155 -12.65 13.50 -8.65
CA PRO A 155 -13.09 14.43 -9.68
C PRO A 155 -14.61 14.54 -9.70
N GLN A 156 -15.13 15.74 -9.93
CA GLN A 156 -16.57 15.95 -10.13
C GLN A 156 -17.06 15.34 -11.45
N HIS A 157 -16.19 15.27 -12.44
CA HIS A 157 -16.43 14.68 -13.76
C HIS A 157 -15.34 13.66 -14.08
N PRO A 158 -15.46 12.41 -13.57
CA PRO A 158 -14.43 11.39 -13.75
C PRO A 158 -14.21 11.03 -15.22
N LYS A 159 -12.95 10.98 -15.65
CA LYS A 159 -12.57 10.59 -17.03
C LYS A 159 -12.55 9.07 -17.23
N SER A 160 -12.57 8.31 -16.16
CA SER A 160 -12.66 6.85 -16.19
C SER A 160 -13.35 6.32 -14.94
N ASN A 161 -13.66 5.02 -14.94
CA ASN A 161 -14.19 4.31 -13.78
C ASN A 161 -13.10 3.51 -13.03
N TYR A 162 -11.81 3.79 -13.27
CA TYR A 162 -10.73 3.07 -12.61
C TYR A 162 -10.17 3.86 -11.43
N ALA A 163 -10.51 3.40 -10.23
CA ALA A 163 -9.97 3.92 -8.98
C ALA A 163 -8.55 3.43 -8.77
N ILE A 164 -7.64 4.32 -8.37
CA ILE A 164 -6.29 3.94 -7.95
C ILE A 164 -6.38 3.20 -6.62
N THR A 165 -5.82 2.01 -6.57
CA THR A 165 -5.70 1.24 -5.33
C THR A 165 -4.47 1.66 -4.53
N GLY A 166 -4.42 1.27 -3.25
CA GLY A 166 -3.31 1.61 -2.37
C GLY A 166 -2.09 0.71 -2.55
N LEU A 167 -1.65 0.48 -3.78
CA LEU A 167 -0.42 -0.24 -4.11
C LEU A 167 0.31 0.47 -5.25
N TYR A 168 1.57 0.81 -5.00
CA TYR A 168 2.39 1.62 -5.89
C TYR A 168 3.79 1.03 -5.98
N PHE A 169 4.40 1.07 -7.18
CA PHE A 169 5.80 0.74 -7.40
C PHE A 169 6.48 1.95 -8.04
N TYR A 170 7.63 2.33 -7.51
CA TYR A 170 8.42 3.49 -7.91
C TYR A 170 9.85 3.06 -8.29
N ASN A 171 10.43 3.80 -9.21
CA ASN A 171 11.83 3.70 -9.60
C ASN A 171 12.67 4.78 -8.95
#